data_8d9f5ab3533c6115b85ea2bddcc6f658
#
_entry.id   8d9f5ab3533c6115b85ea2bddcc6f658
#
_cell.length_a   1.000
_cell.length_b   1.000
_cell.length_c   1.000
_cell.angle_alpha   90.00
_cell.angle_beta   90.00
_cell.angle_gamma   90.00
#
_symmetry.space_group_name_H-M   'P 1'
#
loop_
_entity.id
_entity.type
_entity.pdbx_description
1 polymer ?
#
loop_
_entity_poly.entity_id
_entity_poly.type
_entity_poly.pdbx_seq_one_letter_code
_entity_poly.pdbx_strand_id
1 'polypeptide(L)'
;TDVRSLVEVNLLSVMALVDGALPALRKRGGGQLAIVSSLAAYYGLPATPTYCATKAGLKAYGTSLRGWLRSEHIRVSVILPGYVSSPMCAAMPGPKPFLWQPERAARRIRRGLALDRARISFPFPLNLGIWGLSLLPACLAMPIARMFGYDR
;
A
#
# COMPACT_ATOMS: atom_id res chain seq x y z
N THR A 1 16.98 6.45 -8.15
CA THR A 1 16.23 5.36 -8.83
C THR A 1 15.50 5.97 -10.01
N ASP A 2 15.63 5.38 -11.20
CA ASP A 2 14.94 5.84 -12.39
C ASP A 2 13.41 5.74 -12.24
N VAL A 3 12.71 6.80 -12.64
CA VAL A 3 11.25 6.90 -12.56
C VAL A 3 10.58 5.75 -13.31
N ARG A 4 11.07 5.43 -14.51
CA ARG A 4 10.52 4.34 -15.34
C ARG A 4 10.64 2.99 -14.60
N SER A 5 11.81 2.67 -14.09
CA SER A 5 12.07 1.43 -13.35
C SER A 5 11.17 1.31 -12.11
N LEU A 6 10.95 2.40 -11.37
CA LEU A 6 10.02 2.41 -10.25
C LEU A 6 8.57 2.11 -10.67
N VAL A 7 8.11 2.71 -11.76
CA VAL A 7 6.75 2.47 -12.28
C VAL A 7 6.61 1.04 -12.80
N GLU A 8 7.59 0.56 -13.54
CA GLU A 8 7.59 -0.80 -14.07
C GLU A 8 7.55 -1.85 -12.95
N VAL A 9 8.44 -1.72 -11.96
CA VAL A 9 8.55 -2.71 -10.87
C VAL A 9 7.39 -2.60 -9.89
N ASN A 10 7.01 -1.38 -9.47
CA ASN A 10 6.02 -1.24 -8.40
C ASN A 10 4.57 -1.31 -8.88
N LEU A 11 4.29 -0.94 -10.11
CA LEU A 11 2.92 -0.81 -10.61
C LEU A 11 2.62 -1.76 -11.76
N LEU A 12 3.33 -1.66 -12.87
CA LEU A 12 3.03 -2.43 -14.09
C LEU A 12 3.23 -3.93 -13.88
N SER A 13 4.31 -4.34 -13.19
CA SER A 13 4.55 -5.76 -12.89
C SER A 13 3.43 -6.38 -12.06
N VAL A 14 2.89 -5.63 -11.09
CA VAL A 14 1.78 -6.10 -10.24
C VAL A 14 0.50 -6.24 -11.06
N MET A 15 0.21 -5.29 -11.96
CA MET A 15 -0.94 -5.38 -12.86
C MET A 15 -0.81 -6.59 -13.79
N ALA A 16 0.36 -6.79 -14.39
CA ALA A 16 0.62 -7.94 -15.25
C ALA A 16 0.50 -9.28 -14.51
N LEU A 17 0.99 -9.36 -13.26
CA LEU A 17 0.83 -10.55 -12.42
C LEU A 17 -0.65 -10.84 -12.11
N VAL A 18 -1.43 -9.81 -11.83
CA VAL A 18 -2.88 -9.98 -11.61
C VAL A 18 -3.56 -10.49 -12.88
N ASP A 19 -3.31 -9.87 -14.03
CA ASP A 19 -3.88 -10.28 -15.31
C ASP A 19 -3.53 -11.74 -15.65
N GLY A 20 -2.27 -12.14 -15.43
CA GLY A 20 -1.83 -13.52 -15.63
C GLY A 20 -2.44 -14.53 -14.64
N ALA A 21 -2.80 -14.08 -13.42
CA ALA A 21 -3.39 -14.94 -12.40
C ALA A 21 -4.91 -15.13 -12.57
N LEU A 22 -5.61 -14.16 -13.15
CA LEU A 22 -7.08 -14.17 -13.26
C LEU A 22 -7.64 -15.42 -13.94
N PRO A 23 -7.12 -15.90 -15.09
CA PRO A 23 -7.64 -17.10 -15.72
C PRO A 23 -7.62 -18.33 -14.81
N ALA A 24 -6.53 -18.52 -14.05
CA ALA A 24 -6.40 -19.64 -13.12
C ALA A 24 -7.37 -19.51 -11.93
N LEU A 25 -7.55 -18.30 -11.39
CA LEU A 25 -8.51 -18.04 -10.31
C LEU A 25 -9.94 -18.28 -10.76
N ARG A 26 -10.30 -17.84 -11.97
CA ARG A 26 -11.60 -18.07 -12.59
C ARG A 26 -11.87 -19.57 -12.80
N LYS A 27 -10.89 -20.30 -13.35
CA LYS A 27 -10.99 -21.76 -13.54
C LYS A 27 -11.21 -22.52 -12.22
N ARG A 28 -10.67 -22.01 -11.09
CA ARG A 28 -10.88 -22.59 -9.75
C ARG A 28 -12.22 -22.20 -9.11
N GLY A 29 -12.99 -21.31 -9.71
CA GLY A 29 -14.23 -20.77 -9.14
C GLY A 29 -14.02 -19.75 -8.04
N GLY A 30 -12.85 -19.09 -8.00
CA GLY A 30 -12.54 -18.05 -7.03
C GLY A 30 -11.13 -18.09 -6.46
N GLY A 31 -10.86 -17.20 -5.53
CA GLY A 31 -9.55 -17.12 -4.88
C GLY A 31 -9.34 -15.83 -4.10
N GLN A 32 -8.07 -15.49 -3.86
CA GLN A 32 -7.72 -14.26 -3.14
C GLN A 32 -6.47 -13.62 -3.74
N LEU A 33 -6.56 -12.32 -3.99
CA LEU A 33 -5.45 -11.46 -4.37
C LEU A 33 -5.08 -10.54 -3.20
N ALA A 34 -3.80 -10.46 -2.89
CA ALA A 34 -3.23 -9.60 -1.86
C ALA A 34 -2.28 -8.59 -2.51
N ILE A 35 -2.70 -7.33 -2.66
CA ILE A 35 -1.92 -6.28 -3.32
C ILE A 35 -1.21 -5.45 -2.27
N VAL A 36 0.13 -5.46 -2.31
CA VAL A 36 0.97 -4.74 -1.34
C VAL A 36 1.25 -3.33 -1.84
N SER A 37 0.57 -2.37 -1.23
CA SER A 37 0.77 -0.94 -1.40
C SER A 37 1.61 -0.36 -0.24
N SER A 38 1.27 0.80 0.30
CA SER A 38 1.93 1.47 1.43
C SER A 38 0.99 2.50 2.06
N LEU A 39 1.25 2.94 3.28
CA LEU A 39 0.62 4.14 3.85
C LEU A 39 0.91 5.40 3.01
N ALA A 40 2.05 5.45 2.30
CA ALA A 40 2.38 6.49 1.33
C ALA A 40 1.37 6.63 0.17
N ALA A 41 0.45 5.67 0.02
CA ALA A 41 -0.66 5.74 -0.93
C ALA A 41 -1.82 6.64 -0.47
N TYR A 42 -1.84 7.08 0.78
CA TYR A 42 -2.86 7.99 1.28
C TYR A 42 -2.48 9.46 1.10
N TYR A 43 -1.21 9.79 1.31
CA TYR A 43 -0.72 11.16 1.20
C TYR A 43 0.65 11.18 0.53
N GLY A 44 0.85 12.11 -0.43
CA GLY A 44 2.13 12.25 -1.15
C GLY A 44 3.22 12.81 -0.25
N LEU A 45 4.28 12.05 -0.05
CA LEU A 45 5.45 12.48 0.73
C LEU A 45 6.45 13.20 -0.19
N PRO A 46 6.89 14.42 0.15
CA PRO A 46 7.80 15.20 -0.70
C PRO A 46 9.09 14.47 -1.08
N ALA A 47 9.66 13.68 -0.16
CA ALA A 47 10.91 12.94 -0.39
C ALA A 47 10.81 11.82 -1.45
N THR A 48 9.60 11.29 -1.74
CA THR A 48 9.43 10.12 -2.60
C THR A 48 8.19 10.21 -3.50
N PRO A 49 8.05 11.25 -4.35
CA PRO A 49 6.82 11.49 -5.10
C PRO A 49 6.45 10.36 -6.06
N THR A 50 7.41 9.83 -6.81
CA THR A 50 7.18 8.71 -7.74
C THR A 50 6.76 7.44 -7.01
N TYR A 51 7.40 7.12 -5.88
CA TYR A 51 7.00 5.99 -5.05
C TYR A 51 5.56 6.13 -4.56
N CYS A 52 5.20 7.31 -4.02
CA CYS A 52 3.84 7.59 -3.57
C CYS A 52 2.82 7.43 -4.70
N ALA A 53 3.13 7.91 -5.91
CA ALA A 53 2.28 7.76 -7.09
C ALA A 53 2.05 6.28 -7.43
N THR A 54 3.11 5.45 -7.46
CA THR A 54 2.98 4.01 -7.74
C THR A 54 2.13 3.30 -6.69
N LYS A 55 2.31 3.64 -5.41
CA LYS A 55 1.55 3.04 -4.30
C LYS A 55 0.10 3.52 -4.24
N ALA A 56 -0.16 4.78 -4.59
CA ALA A 56 -1.52 5.30 -4.78
C ALA A 56 -2.24 4.59 -5.94
N GLY A 57 -1.55 4.37 -7.06
CA GLY A 57 -2.04 3.58 -8.19
C GLY A 57 -2.43 2.17 -7.77
N LEU A 58 -1.58 1.45 -7.04
CA LEU A 58 -1.88 0.10 -6.54
C LEU A 58 -3.06 0.08 -5.57
N LYS A 59 -3.20 1.10 -4.72
CA LYS A 59 -4.36 1.21 -3.82
C LYS A 59 -5.65 1.39 -4.61
N ALA A 60 -5.67 2.26 -5.60
CA ALA A 60 -6.82 2.49 -6.47
C ALA A 60 -7.16 1.22 -7.27
N TYR A 61 -6.16 0.63 -7.93
CA TYR A 61 -6.27 -0.61 -8.70
C TYR A 61 -6.87 -1.76 -7.88
N GLY A 62 -6.30 -2.06 -6.71
CA GLY A 62 -6.79 -3.12 -5.85
C GLY A 62 -8.19 -2.87 -5.29
N THR A 63 -8.54 -1.59 -5.03
CA THR A 63 -9.90 -1.22 -4.61
C THR A 63 -10.91 -1.45 -5.74
N SER A 64 -10.57 -1.09 -6.98
CA SER A 64 -11.40 -1.30 -8.16
C SER A 64 -11.56 -2.79 -8.49
N LEU A 65 -10.47 -3.55 -8.43
CA LEU A 65 -10.50 -5.01 -8.63
C LEU A 65 -11.42 -5.71 -7.63
N ARG A 66 -11.45 -5.27 -6.37
CA ARG A 66 -12.33 -5.87 -5.36
C ARG A 66 -13.80 -5.74 -5.75
N GLY A 67 -14.21 -4.61 -6.30
CA GLY A 67 -15.56 -4.40 -6.81
C GLY A 67 -15.84 -5.24 -8.06
N TRP A 68 -14.91 -5.17 -9.01
CA TRP A 68 -15.05 -5.84 -10.31
C TRP A 68 -15.12 -7.36 -10.19
N LEU A 69 -14.26 -7.97 -9.37
CA LEU A 69 -14.12 -9.43 -9.26
C LEU A 69 -15.05 -10.07 -8.22
N ARG A 70 -15.91 -9.28 -7.56
CA ARG A 70 -16.77 -9.76 -6.48
C ARG A 70 -17.72 -10.89 -6.91
N SER A 71 -18.34 -10.75 -8.08
CA SER A 71 -19.25 -11.76 -8.64
C SER A 71 -18.55 -13.06 -9.07
N GLU A 72 -17.24 -13.01 -9.21
CA GLU A 72 -16.39 -14.16 -9.60
C GLU A 72 -15.81 -14.88 -8.36
N HIS A 73 -16.26 -14.55 -7.16
CA HIS A 73 -15.75 -15.09 -5.88
C HIS A 73 -14.24 -14.89 -5.67
N ILE A 74 -13.65 -13.90 -6.35
CA ILE A 74 -12.25 -13.52 -6.17
C ILE A 74 -12.17 -12.35 -5.19
N ARG A 75 -11.63 -12.63 -4.00
CA ARG A 75 -11.44 -11.63 -2.95
C ARG A 75 -10.18 -10.82 -3.21
N VAL A 76 -10.22 -9.52 -2.99
CA VAL A 76 -9.05 -8.65 -3.15
C VAL A 76 -8.84 -7.84 -1.89
N SER A 77 -7.63 -7.89 -1.35
CA SER A 77 -7.21 -7.12 -0.17
C SER A 77 -6.05 -6.21 -0.54
N VAL A 78 -6.15 -4.93 -0.19
CA VAL A 78 -5.03 -3.97 -0.33
C VAL A 78 -4.33 -3.84 1.03
N ILE A 79 -3.04 -4.15 1.05
CA ILE A 79 -2.19 -4.09 2.23
C ILE A 79 -1.45 -2.76 2.21
N LEU A 80 -1.56 -1.99 3.29
CA LEU A 80 -0.99 -0.65 3.41
C LEU A 80 -0.09 -0.59 4.66
N PRO A 81 1.15 -1.12 4.56
CA PRO A 81 2.11 -1.06 5.64
C PRO A 81 2.66 0.36 5.82
N GLY A 82 2.98 0.72 7.07
CA GLY A 82 3.96 1.75 7.36
C GLY A 82 5.38 1.17 7.33
N TYR A 83 6.22 1.60 8.25
CA TYR A 83 7.60 1.11 8.33
C TYR A 83 7.66 -0.30 8.88
N VAL A 84 8.23 -1.21 8.09
CA VAL A 84 8.55 -2.59 8.48
C VAL A 84 10.05 -2.79 8.31
N SER A 85 10.70 -3.35 9.32
CA SER A 85 12.15 -3.59 9.33
C SER A 85 12.56 -4.44 8.11
N SER A 86 13.45 -3.91 7.30
CA SER A 86 13.98 -4.53 6.09
C SER A 86 15.20 -3.74 5.60
N PRO A 87 16.08 -4.33 4.76
CA PRO A 87 17.19 -3.59 4.14
C PRO A 87 16.72 -2.34 3.40
N MET A 88 15.60 -2.43 2.67
CA MET A 88 15.01 -1.28 1.98
C MET A 88 14.56 -0.20 2.96
N CYS A 89 13.91 -0.58 4.06
CA CYS A 89 13.47 0.38 5.08
C CYS A 89 14.67 1.02 5.79
N ALA A 90 15.75 0.27 6.04
CA ALA A 90 16.96 0.80 6.64
C ALA A 90 17.64 1.85 5.76
N ALA A 91 17.64 1.64 4.44
CA ALA A 91 18.23 2.57 3.46
C ALA A 91 17.40 3.86 3.24
N MET A 92 16.15 3.90 3.67
CA MET A 92 15.32 5.11 3.56
C MET A 92 15.82 6.18 4.52
N PRO A 93 15.94 7.45 4.10
CA PRO A 93 16.31 8.55 4.98
C PRO A 93 15.18 8.88 5.96
N GLY A 94 15.52 9.58 7.04
CA GLY A 94 14.59 10.14 7.99
C GLY A 94 14.06 9.16 9.07
N PRO A 95 13.20 9.66 9.97
CA PRO A 95 12.65 8.91 11.07
C PRO A 95 11.68 7.83 10.58
N LYS A 96 11.62 6.71 11.31
CA LYS A 96 10.74 5.57 11.01
C LYS A 96 9.79 5.34 12.19
N PRO A 97 8.82 6.25 12.39
CA PRO A 97 7.94 6.16 13.54
C PRO A 97 7.13 4.86 13.48
N PHE A 98 6.95 4.25 14.67
CA PHE A 98 6.19 3.00 14.82
C PHE A 98 6.72 1.84 13.95
N LEU A 99 8.05 1.73 13.79
CA LEU A 99 8.68 0.61 13.06
C LEU A 99 8.21 -0.74 13.61
N TRP A 100 7.71 -1.61 12.74
CA TRP A 100 7.33 -2.97 13.09
C TRP A 100 8.36 -3.99 12.63
N GLN A 101 8.46 -5.09 13.38
CA GLN A 101 9.20 -6.26 12.93
C GLN A 101 8.39 -7.07 11.90
N PRO A 102 9.06 -7.75 10.95
CA PRO A 102 8.40 -8.49 9.87
C PRO A 102 7.35 -9.51 10.36
N GLU A 103 7.64 -10.20 11.47
CA GLU A 103 6.75 -11.22 12.03
C GLU A 103 5.42 -10.61 12.51
N ARG A 104 5.47 -9.41 13.11
CA ARG A 104 4.27 -8.68 13.53
C ARG A 104 3.44 -8.25 12.31
N ALA A 105 4.10 -7.73 11.29
CA ALA A 105 3.45 -7.34 10.05
C ALA A 105 2.79 -8.55 9.36
N ALA A 106 3.51 -9.67 9.25
CA ALA A 106 3.01 -10.90 8.65
C ALA A 106 1.77 -11.45 9.39
N ARG A 107 1.79 -11.49 10.73
CA ARG A 107 0.61 -11.88 11.53
C ARG A 107 -0.59 -10.97 11.27
N ARG A 108 -0.36 -9.67 11.18
CA ARG A 108 -1.44 -8.70 10.89
C ARG A 108 -2.03 -8.90 9.51
N ILE A 109 -1.19 -9.11 8.50
CA ILE A 109 -1.58 -9.36 7.12
C ILE A 109 -2.38 -10.68 7.05
N ARG A 110 -1.84 -11.77 7.56
CA ARG A 110 -2.50 -13.08 7.56
C ARG A 110 -3.90 -13.03 8.17
N ARG A 111 -4.04 -12.38 9.33
CA ARG A 111 -5.34 -12.21 9.99
C ARG A 111 -6.31 -11.39 9.15
N GLY A 112 -5.81 -10.33 8.51
CA GLY A 112 -6.63 -9.47 7.64
C GLY A 112 -7.13 -10.21 6.40
N LEU A 113 -6.27 -11.01 5.78
CA LEU A 113 -6.60 -11.85 4.63
C LEU A 113 -7.63 -12.93 4.99
N ALA A 114 -7.44 -13.62 6.11
CA ALA A 114 -8.38 -14.64 6.60
C ALA A 114 -9.78 -14.06 6.85
N LEU A 115 -9.87 -12.80 7.29
CA LEU A 115 -11.13 -12.09 7.52
C LEU A 115 -11.66 -11.35 6.27
N ASP A 116 -11.10 -11.58 5.12
CA ASP A 116 -11.44 -10.90 3.85
C ASP A 116 -11.51 -9.36 3.98
N ARG A 117 -10.58 -8.76 4.72
CA ARG A 117 -10.57 -7.30 4.86
C ARG A 117 -10.17 -6.63 3.56
N ALA A 118 -10.99 -5.69 3.08
CA ALA A 118 -10.69 -4.91 1.88
C ALA A 118 -9.39 -4.13 1.99
N ARG A 119 -9.12 -3.57 3.19
CA ARG A 119 -7.89 -2.82 3.51
C ARG A 119 -7.27 -3.34 4.80
N ILE A 120 -5.95 -3.56 4.75
CA ILE A 120 -5.15 -4.03 5.88
C ILE A 120 -4.04 -2.99 6.11
N SER A 121 -4.37 -1.91 6.83
CA SER A 121 -3.43 -0.83 7.14
C SER A 121 -2.89 -0.94 8.56
N PHE A 122 -1.62 -0.62 8.74
CA PHE A 122 -0.90 -0.63 10.01
C PHE A 122 0.41 0.17 9.91
N PRO A 123 1.06 0.59 11.02
CA PRO A 123 0.60 0.49 12.40
C PRO A 123 -0.44 1.57 12.76
N PHE A 124 -1.19 1.31 13.82
CA PHE A 124 -1.93 2.37 14.52
C PHE A 124 -0.98 3.06 15.53
N PRO A 125 -1.03 4.40 15.71
CA PRO A 125 -1.96 5.37 15.10
C PRO A 125 -1.47 5.96 13.75
N LEU A 126 -0.28 5.59 13.25
CA LEU A 126 0.31 6.17 12.03
C LEU A 126 -0.63 6.09 10.81
N ASN A 127 -1.28 4.94 10.62
CA ASN A 127 -2.22 4.74 9.51
C ASN A 127 -3.40 5.70 9.56
N LEU A 128 -3.92 6.00 10.76
CA LEU A 128 -5.00 6.97 10.94
C LEU A 128 -4.52 8.40 10.67
N GLY A 129 -3.32 8.75 11.16
CA GLY A 129 -2.72 10.07 10.94
C GLY A 129 -2.48 10.37 9.47
N ILE A 130 -1.84 9.45 8.73
CA ILE A 130 -1.56 9.64 7.30
C ILE A 130 -2.86 9.65 6.48
N TRP A 131 -3.83 8.81 6.82
CA TRP A 131 -5.15 8.87 6.20
C TRP A 131 -5.84 10.21 6.49
N GLY A 132 -5.78 10.70 7.72
CA GLY A 132 -6.33 11.99 8.11
C GLY A 132 -5.72 13.17 7.33
N LEU A 133 -4.41 13.13 7.04
CA LEU A 133 -3.76 14.16 6.20
C LEU A 133 -4.39 14.26 4.80
N SER A 134 -4.88 13.14 4.24
CA SER A 134 -5.52 13.14 2.92
C SER A 134 -6.89 13.82 2.90
N LEU A 135 -7.49 14.06 4.06
CA LEU A 135 -8.77 14.75 4.21
C LEU A 135 -8.61 16.26 4.42
N LEU A 136 -7.40 16.71 4.73
CA LEU A 136 -7.12 18.12 4.97
C LEU A 136 -6.80 18.87 3.66
N PRO A 137 -7.15 20.15 3.56
CA PRO A 137 -6.63 21.02 2.51
C PRO A 137 -5.10 21.04 2.53
N ALA A 138 -4.46 21.14 1.35
CA ALA A 138 -3.02 21.10 1.21
C ALA A 138 -2.28 22.15 2.06
N CYS A 139 -2.87 23.33 2.27
CA CYS A 139 -2.31 24.38 3.11
C CYS A 139 -2.16 23.99 4.59
N LEU A 140 -2.95 23.03 5.08
CA LEU A 140 -2.85 22.49 6.42
C LEU A 140 -2.04 21.18 6.47
N ALA A 141 -2.25 20.31 5.51
CA ALA A 141 -1.60 18.99 5.48
C ALA A 141 -0.08 19.08 5.25
N MET A 142 0.37 19.98 4.37
CA MET A 142 1.78 20.12 4.02
C MET A 142 2.67 20.57 5.20
N PRO A 143 2.32 21.60 5.97
CA PRO A 143 3.08 21.98 7.18
C PRO A 143 3.15 20.83 8.20
N ILE A 144 2.05 20.09 8.40
CA ILE A 144 2.01 18.96 9.32
C ILE A 144 2.95 17.85 8.82
N ALA A 145 2.91 17.51 7.53
CA ALA A 145 3.81 16.49 6.96
C ALA A 145 5.29 16.88 7.13
N ARG A 146 5.65 18.14 6.93
CA ARG A 146 7.00 18.67 7.16
C ARG A 146 7.45 18.54 8.62
N MET A 147 6.57 18.83 9.56
CA MET A 147 6.86 18.74 11.00
C MET A 147 7.24 17.32 11.43
N PHE A 148 6.77 16.29 10.70
CA PHE A 148 7.15 14.89 10.91
C PHE A 148 8.38 14.44 10.11
N GLY A 149 9.13 15.37 9.49
CA GLY A 149 10.37 15.08 8.78
C GLY A 149 10.19 14.42 7.41
N TYR A 150 9.06 14.65 6.76
CA TYR A 150 8.78 14.14 5.41
C TYR A 150 9.09 15.15 4.28
N ASP A 151 9.92 16.15 4.57
CA ASP A 151 10.24 17.26 3.65
C ASP A 151 11.53 17.03 2.82
N ARG A 152 12.29 15.95 3.08
CA ARG A 152 13.55 15.61 2.36
C ARG A 152 13.73 14.11 2.21
#